data_05d8be551839c3f39e4cd27231d096f1
#
_entry.id   05d8be551839c3f39e4cd27231d096f1
#
_cell.length_a   1.000
_cell.length_b   1.000
_cell.length_c   1.000
_cell.angle_alpha   90.00
_cell.angle_beta   90.00
_cell.angle_gamma   90.00
#
_symmetry.space_group_name_H-M   'P 1'
#
loop_
_entity.id
_entity.type
_entity.pdbx_description
1 polymer ?
#
loop_
_entity_poly.entity_id
_entity_poly.type
_entity_poly.pdbx_seq_one_letter_code
_entity_poly.pdbx_strand_id
1 'polypeptide(L)'
;ELHKENVVSAFDLSTAKNSLLSAKAQLAQAKAQEVNARNNLSYTVVKSPSDGVIAMLPYRVGALVGPSIPQALTTVSDNSDMYVYFSLTENELLSLINQYKNMDEALKNMPEVELKLIDGSVYGEKGRVESISGVINRQTGTVGVRAVFPNASGILHSGASGSVLVPNSYKGVIVIPQEATV
;
A
#
# COMPACT_ATOMS: atom_id res chain seq x y z
N GLU A 1 29.98 -42.06 23.42
CA GLU A 1 30.83 -42.38 24.60
C GLU A 1 31.37 -43.81 24.50
N LEU A 2 30.57 -44.86 24.32
CA LEU A 2 30.97 -46.27 24.26
C LEU A 2 32.01 -46.59 23.16
N HIS A 3 32.07 -45.84 22.04
CA HIS A 3 33.09 -46.01 21.02
C HIS A 3 34.48 -45.48 21.43
N LYS A 4 34.54 -44.47 22.31
CA LYS A 4 35.81 -43.93 22.84
C LYS A 4 36.49 -44.91 23.80
N GLU A 5 35.72 -45.80 24.38
CA GLU A 5 36.18 -46.85 25.33
C GLU A 5 36.47 -48.20 24.64
N ASN A 6 36.50 -48.27 23.30
CA ASN A 6 36.70 -49.51 22.49
C ASN A 6 35.70 -50.64 22.77
N VAL A 7 34.53 -50.34 23.33
CA VAL A 7 33.48 -51.33 23.64
C VAL A 7 32.62 -51.67 22.41
N VAL A 8 32.58 -50.77 21.40
CA VAL A 8 31.75 -50.92 20.18
C VAL A 8 32.60 -50.75 18.93
N SER A 9 32.41 -51.62 17.93
CA SER A 9 33.08 -51.54 16.64
C SER A 9 32.75 -50.28 15.88
N ALA A 10 33.70 -49.75 15.13
CA ALA A 10 33.51 -48.64 14.21
C ALA A 10 32.39 -48.90 13.17
N PHE A 11 32.19 -50.17 12.80
CA PHE A 11 31.10 -50.61 11.93
C PHE A 11 29.73 -50.42 12.59
N ASP A 12 29.59 -50.83 13.84
CA ASP A 12 28.30 -50.71 14.57
C ASP A 12 27.91 -49.23 14.77
N LEU A 13 28.92 -48.37 15.07
CA LEU A 13 28.71 -46.95 15.16
C LEU A 13 28.26 -46.33 13.81
N SER A 14 28.86 -46.77 12.70
CA SER A 14 28.51 -46.33 11.35
C SER A 14 27.07 -46.76 11.01
N THR A 15 26.73 -48.01 11.31
CA THR A 15 25.40 -48.56 11.07
C THR A 15 24.32 -47.81 11.88
N ALA A 16 24.59 -47.54 13.15
CA ALA A 16 23.69 -46.76 14.00
C ALA A 16 23.50 -45.33 13.50
N LYS A 17 24.58 -44.69 13.03
CA LYS A 17 24.51 -43.36 12.40
C LYS A 17 23.68 -43.35 11.12
N ASN A 18 23.86 -44.34 10.26
CA ASN A 18 23.10 -44.47 9.01
C ASN A 18 21.61 -44.72 9.31
N SER A 19 21.30 -45.57 10.30
CA SER A 19 19.90 -45.78 10.74
C SER A 19 19.27 -44.47 11.28
N LEU A 20 20.03 -43.72 12.08
CA LEU A 20 19.57 -42.40 12.57
C LEU A 20 19.34 -41.41 11.42
N LEU A 21 20.24 -41.35 10.45
CA LEU A 21 20.08 -40.47 9.28
C LEU A 21 18.87 -40.88 8.44
N SER A 22 18.66 -42.17 8.23
CA SER A 22 17.47 -42.70 7.54
C SER A 22 16.19 -42.33 8.26
N ALA A 23 16.13 -42.53 9.59
CA ALA A 23 14.96 -42.15 10.37
C ALA A 23 14.71 -40.62 10.38
N LYS A 24 15.76 -39.82 10.42
CA LYS A 24 15.63 -38.36 10.30
C LYS A 24 15.12 -37.95 8.90
N ALA A 25 15.57 -38.58 7.85
CA ALA A 25 15.09 -38.34 6.49
C ALA A 25 13.60 -38.70 6.35
N GLN A 26 13.18 -39.86 6.88
CA GLN A 26 11.78 -40.26 6.89
C GLN A 26 10.90 -39.29 7.68
N LEU A 27 11.37 -38.81 8.85
CA LEU A 27 10.68 -37.80 9.63
C LEU A 27 10.53 -36.48 8.86
N ALA A 28 11.60 -36.04 8.18
CA ALA A 28 11.58 -34.83 7.37
C ALA A 28 10.58 -34.98 6.21
N GLN A 29 10.56 -36.13 5.54
CA GLN A 29 9.59 -36.44 4.48
C GLN A 29 8.14 -36.40 4.99
N ALA A 30 7.85 -37.04 6.12
CA ALA A 30 6.52 -37.04 6.70
C ALA A 30 6.06 -35.61 7.10
N LYS A 31 6.97 -34.81 7.67
CA LYS A 31 6.69 -33.40 7.97
C LYS A 31 6.41 -32.58 6.71
N ALA A 32 7.15 -32.78 5.64
CA ALA A 32 6.90 -32.11 4.36
C ALA A 32 5.52 -32.48 3.78
N GLN A 33 5.14 -33.75 3.87
CA GLN A 33 3.81 -34.21 3.44
C GLN A 33 2.69 -33.58 4.29
N GLU A 34 2.88 -33.49 5.62
CA GLU A 34 1.93 -32.81 6.51
C GLU A 34 1.76 -31.34 6.12
N VAL A 35 2.88 -30.62 5.90
CA VAL A 35 2.83 -29.21 5.48
C VAL A 35 2.08 -29.05 4.15
N ASN A 36 2.36 -29.91 3.17
CA ASN A 36 1.65 -29.88 1.89
C ASN A 36 0.15 -30.15 2.05
N ALA A 37 -0.25 -31.13 2.86
CA ALA A 37 -1.65 -31.41 3.13
C ALA A 37 -2.34 -30.23 3.86
N ARG A 38 -1.66 -29.62 4.81
CA ARG A 38 -2.14 -28.44 5.53
C ARG A 38 -2.31 -27.23 4.61
N ASN A 39 -1.36 -26.99 3.71
CA ASN A 39 -1.45 -25.94 2.70
C ASN A 39 -2.65 -26.17 1.77
N ASN A 40 -2.84 -27.40 1.29
CA ASN A 40 -4.00 -27.74 0.45
C ASN A 40 -5.33 -27.51 1.21
N LEU A 41 -5.40 -27.86 2.49
CA LEU A 41 -6.56 -27.59 3.31
C LEU A 41 -6.77 -26.07 3.51
N SER A 42 -5.72 -25.27 3.63
CA SER A 42 -5.84 -23.84 3.81
C SER A 42 -6.52 -23.12 2.63
N TYR A 43 -6.37 -23.66 1.41
CA TYR A 43 -7.02 -23.10 0.22
C TYR A 43 -8.54 -23.35 0.18
N THR A 44 -9.06 -24.24 1.02
CA THR A 44 -10.53 -24.45 1.11
C THR A 44 -11.24 -23.33 1.85
N VAL A 45 -10.52 -22.51 2.61
CA VAL A 45 -11.05 -21.38 3.37
C VAL A 45 -10.29 -20.12 2.96
N VAL A 46 -10.88 -19.33 2.09
CA VAL A 46 -10.31 -18.05 1.64
C VAL A 46 -10.61 -16.98 2.68
N LYS A 47 -9.54 -16.37 3.21
CA LYS A 47 -9.63 -15.26 4.17
C LYS A 47 -9.09 -13.98 3.54
N SER A 48 -9.63 -12.86 3.97
CA SER A 48 -9.07 -11.55 3.60
C SER A 48 -7.66 -11.41 4.19
N PRO A 49 -6.68 -10.91 3.42
CA PRO A 49 -5.33 -10.64 3.92
C PRO A 49 -5.25 -9.36 4.77
N SER A 50 -6.24 -8.47 4.67
CA SER A 50 -6.31 -7.19 5.39
C SER A 50 -7.75 -6.85 5.76
N ASP A 51 -7.90 -5.96 6.74
CA ASP A 51 -9.18 -5.34 7.03
C ASP A 51 -9.51 -4.33 5.92
N GLY A 52 -10.81 -4.14 5.65
CA GLY A 52 -11.22 -3.23 4.59
C GLY A 52 -12.62 -3.49 4.06
N VAL A 53 -12.98 -2.77 3.01
CA VAL A 53 -14.28 -2.89 2.33
C VAL A 53 -14.15 -3.83 1.15
N ILE A 54 -15.06 -4.81 1.10
CA ILE A 54 -15.13 -5.78 0.01
C ILE A 54 -15.85 -5.16 -1.18
N ALA A 55 -15.26 -5.26 -2.36
CA ALA A 55 -15.89 -4.87 -3.61
C ALA A 55 -16.97 -5.89 -4.04
N MET A 56 -17.50 -5.73 -5.24
CA MET A 56 -18.49 -6.65 -5.79
C MET A 56 -17.96 -8.09 -5.85
N LEU A 57 -18.81 -9.04 -5.50
CA LEU A 57 -18.55 -10.48 -5.63
C LEU A 57 -19.08 -10.98 -6.98
N PRO A 58 -18.21 -11.22 -7.98
CA PRO A 58 -18.65 -11.67 -9.30
C PRO A 58 -19.13 -13.12 -9.32
N TYR A 59 -18.68 -13.93 -8.36
CA TYR A 59 -19.01 -15.35 -8.28
C TYR A 59 -20.13 -15.61 -7.29
N ARG A 60 -21.10 -16.45 -7.69
CA ARG A 60 -22.18 -16.91 -6.83
C ARG A 60 -21.86 -18.25 -6.20
N VAL A 61 -22.60 -18.60 -5.14
CA VAL A 61 -22.52 -19.91 -4.52
C VAL A 61 -22.77 -20.99 -5.57
N GLY A 62 -21.89 -21.99 -5.61
CA GLY A 62 -21.89 -23.06 -6.62
C GLY A 62 -21.00 -22.79 -7.85
N ALA A 63 -20.41 -21.62 -7.98
CA ALA A 63 -19.43 -21.37 -9.04
C ALA A 63 -18.12 -22.12 -8.76
N LEU A 64 -17.55 -22.68 -9.82
CA LEU A 64 -16.22 -23.31 -9.75
C LEU A 64 -15.16 -22.21 -9.73
N VAL A 65 -14.35 -22.19 -8.67
CA VAL A 65 -13.26 -21.25 -8.49
C VAL A 65 -11.93 -21.98 -8.29
N GLY A 66 -10.84 -21.43 -8.78
CA GLY A 66 -9.53 -22.07 -8.71
C GLY A 66 -8.40 -21.17 -9.22
N PRO A 67 -7.13 -21.61 -9.13
CA PRO A 67 -5.96 -20.81 -9.50
C PRO A 67 -5.92 -20.38 -10.98
N SER A 68 -6.66 -21.07 -11.85
CA SER A 68 -6.69 -20.81 -13.30
C SER A 68 -7.71 -19.75 -13.70
N ILE A 69 -8.45 -19.18 -12.75
CA ILE A 69 -9.46 -18.16 -13.06
C ILE A 69 -8.75 -16.82 -13.25
N PRO A 70 -8.98 -16.13 -14.38
CA PRO A 70 -8.31 -14.86 -14.68
C PRO A 70 -8.79 -13.70 -13.81
N GLN A 71 -9.98 -13.81 -13.23
CA GLN A 71 -10.59 -12.76 -12.43
C GLN A 71 -10.50 -13.11 -10.94
N ALA A 72 -10.12 -12.11 -10.13
CA ALA A 72 -10.08 -12.26 -8.67
C ALA A 72 -11.47 -12.56 -8.10
N LEU A 73 -11.52 -13.31 -6.99
CA LEU A 73 -12.78 -13.60 -6.27
C LEU A 73 -13.47 -12.33 -5.80
N THR A 74 -12.70 -11.42 -5.28
CA THR A 74 -13.09 -10.05 -4.90
C THR A 74 -11.83 -9.23 -4.66
N THR A 75 -12.02 -7.92 -4.50
CA THR A 75 -10.96 -7.00 -4.08
C THR A 75 -11.34 -6.44 -2.72
N VAL A 76 -10.39 -6.38 -1.81
CA VAL A 76 -10.54 -5.73 -0.51
C VAL A 76 -9.73 -4.44 -0.56
N SER A 77 -10.37 -3.32 -0.26
CA SER A 77 -9.75 -1.99 -0.23
C SER A 77 -9.76 -1.45 1.19
N ASP A 78 -8.61 -1.07 1.69
CA ASP A 78 -8.52 -0.26 2.90
C ASP A 78 -8.78 1.19 2.50
N ASN A 79 -9.88 1.74 3.01
CA ASN A 79 -10.32 3.10 2.72
C ASN A 79 -10.19 4.00 3.96
N SER A 80 -9.42 3.62 4.97
CA SER A 80 -9.20 4.43 6.19
C SER A 80 -8.49 5.74 5.87
N ASP A 81 -7.48 5.67 5.01
CA ASP A 81 -6.75 6.81 4.48
C ASP A 81 -6.84 6.82 2.96
N MET A 82 -7.20 7.97 2.40
CA MET A 82 -7.36 8.13 0.96
C MET A 82 -6.20 8.90 0.35
N TYR A 83 -5.58 8.30 -0.66
CA TYR A 83 -4.53 8.94 -1.44
C TYR A 83 -5.15 9.73 -2.58
N VAL A 84 -4.94 11.04 -2.56
CA VAL A 84 -5.37 11.95 -3.63
C VAL A 84 -4.15 12.34 -4.46
N TYR A 85 -4.23 12.08 -5.75
CA TYR A 85 -3.21 12.43 -6.73
C TYR A 85 -3.64 13.67 -7.50
N PHE A 86 -2.81 14.68 -7.49
CA PHE A 86 -3.03 15.89 -8.25
C PHE A 86 -1.72 16.38 -8.89
N SER A 87 -1.81 17.35 -9.77
CA SER A 87 -0.63 17.87 -10.48
C SER A 87 -0.44 19.34 -10.18
N LEU A 88 0.80 19.72 -9.90
CA LEU A 88 1.24 21.10 -9.83
C LEU A 88 2.00 21.47 -11.11
N THR A 89 1.89 22.71 -11.54
CA THR A 89 2.70 23.22 -12.64
C THR A 89 4.16 23.41 -12.20
N GLU A 90 5.09 23.39 -13.15
CA GLU A 90 6.51 23.63 -12.87
C GLU A 90 6.75 24.99 -12.19
N ASN A 91 5.98 26.03 -12.57
CA ASN A 91 6.08 27.36 -11.96
C ASN A 91 5.66 27.34 -10.47
N GLU A 92 4.59 26.65 -10.13
CA GLU A 92 4.14 26.47 -8.74
C GLU A 92 5.18 25.71 -7.92
N LEU A 93 5.74 24.64 -8.50
CA LEU A 93 6.81 23.87 -7.87
C LEU A 93 8.04 24.72 -7.58
N LEU A 94 8.51 25.49 -8.57
CA LEU A 94 9.65 26.39 -8.39
C LEU A 94 9.38 27.47 -7.34
N SER A 95 8.16 28.00 -7.29
CA SER A 95 7.75 28.96 -6.26
C SER A 95 7.81 28.35 -4.86
N LEU A 96 7.36 27.11 -4.71
CA LEU A 96 7.46 26.36 -3.45
C LEU A 96 8.92 26.11 -3.05
N ILE A 97 9.75 25.64 -3.97
CA ILE A 97 11.18 25.40 -3.71
C ILE A 97 11.89 26.69 -3.30
N ASN A 98 11.62 27.79 -3.97
CA ASN A 98 12.22 29.09 -3.64
C ASN A 98 11.77 29.59 -2.25
N GLN A 99 10.54 29.30 -1.84
CA GLN A 99 10.01 29.68 -0.52
C GLN A 99 10.64 28.86 0.61
N TYR A 100 10.89 27.56 0.38
CA TYR A 100 11.35 26.62 1.42
C TYR A 100 12.80 26.15 1.25
N LYS A 101 13.54 26.64 0.26
CA LYS A 101 14.95 26.36 -0.06
C LYS A 101 15.24 24.96 -0.60
N ASN A 102 14.48 23.96 -0.24
CA ASN A 102 14.60 22.61 -0.81
C ASN A 102 13.27 21.83 -0.71
N MET A 103 13.17 20.72 -1.44
CA MET A 103 11.95 19.91 -1.57
C MET A 103 11.54 19.27 -0.26
N ASP A 104 12.49 18.79 0.53
CA ASP A 104 12.20 18.10 1.80
C ASP A 104 11.66 19.06 2.86
N GLU A 105 12.16 20.29 2.86
CA GLU A 105 11.62 21.35 3.72
C GLU A 105 10.25 21.83 3.23
N ALA A 106 10.05 21.91 1.92
CA ALA A 106 8.74 22.21 1.35
C ALA A 106 7.69 21.19 1.78
N LEU A 107 7.97 19.89 1.67
CA LEU A 107 7.08 18.82 2.12
C LEU A 107 6.70 18.90 3.61
N LYS A 108 7.67 19.21 4.47
CA LYS A 108 7.46 19.30 5.93
C LYS A 108 6.66 20.54 6.34
N ASN A 109 6.84 21.64 5.64
CA ASN A 109 6.26 22.95 5.97
C ASN A 109 5.08 23.32 5.07
N MET A 110 4.72 22.47 4.11
CA MET A 110 3.57 22.70 3.24
C MET A 110 2.29 22.75 4.09
N PRO A 111 1.43 23.75 3.85
CA PRO A 111 0.17 23.80 4.58
C PRO A 111 -0.71 22.61 4.26
N GLU A 112 -1.63 22.32 5.16
CA GLU A 112 -2.66 21.32 4.92
C GLU A 112 -3.51 21.72 3.72
N VAL A 113 -3.87 20.77 2.90
CA VAL A 113 -4.66 20.95 1.69
C VAL A 113 -6.12 20.58 1.94
N GLU A 114 -7.02 21.24 1.25
CA GLU A 114 -8.46 20.94 1.32
C GLU A 114 -8.91 20.24 0.04
N LEU A 115 -9.87 19.34 0.16
CA LEU A 115 -10.42 18.60 -0.96
C LEU A 115 -11.83 19.12 -1.27
N LYS A 116 -12.01 19.66 -2.47
CA LYS A 116 -13.32 20.00 -3.00
C LYS A 116 -13.86 18.83 -3.80
N LEU A 117 -14.99 18.31 -3.38
CA LEU A 117 -15.68 17.21 -4.03
C LEU A 117 -16.34 17.63 -5.34
N ILE A 118 -16.77 16.66 -6.14
CA ILE A 118 -17.39 16.91 -7.45
C ILE A 118 -18.72 17.66 -7.36
N ASP A 119 -19.42 17.57 -6.23
CA ASP A 119 -20.66 18.30 -5.95
C ASP A 119 -20.43 19.78 -5.55
N GLY A 120 -19.15 20.18 -5.44
CA GLY A 120 -18.74 21.53 -5.04
C GLY A 120 -18.57 21.72 -3.56
N SER A 121 -18.93 20.75 -2.71
CA SER A 121 -18.69 20.80 -1.26
C SER A 121 -17.21 20.62 -0.94
N VAL A 122 -16.79 21.21 0.18
CA VAL A 122 -15.43 21.00 0.70
C VAL A 122 -15.48 19.87 1.73
N TYR A 123 -14.57 18.93 1.58
CA TYR A 123 -14.43 17.82 2.51
C TYR A 123 -14.01 18.32 3.90
N GLY A 124 -14.63 17.81 4.96
CA GLY A 124 -14.45 18.33 6.31
C GLY A 124 -13.08 18.09 6.94
N GLU A 125 -12.35 17.06 6.46
CA GLU A 125 -11.02 16.75 6.96
C GLU A 125 -9.97 17.31 6.01
N LYS A 126 -8.89 17.83 6.58
CA LYS A 126 -7.75 18.35 5.80
C LYS A 126 -6.76 17.25 5.48
N GLY A 127 -6.17 17.34 4.31
CA GLY A 127 -5.13 16.44 3.86
C GLY A 127 -3.74 17.01 4.04
N ARG A 128 -2.77 16.10 4.12
CA ARG A 128 -1.34 16.44 4.12
C ARG A 128 -0.67 15.93 2.87
N VAL A 129 0.15 16.78 2.26
CA VAL A 129 1.02 16.35 1.16
C VAL A 129 2.09 15.41 1.70
N GLU A 130 2.14 14.22 1.14
CA GLU A 130 3.07 13.16 1.55
C GLU A 130 4.27 13.06 0.62
N SER A 131 4.05 13.22 -0.67
CA SER A 131 5.13 13.13 -1.65
C SER A 131 4.89 14.00 -2.87
N ILE A 132 5.99 14.50 -3.44
CA ILE A 132 6.04 15.20 -4.71
C ILE A 132 6.97 14.40 -5.63
N SER A 133 6.53 14.16 -6.87
CA SER A 133 7.33 13.43 -7.85
C SER A 133 8.62 14.22 -8.18
N GLY A 134 9.75 13.53 -8.22
CA GLY A 134 11.01 14.10 -8.69
C GLY A 134 11.13 14.25 -10.22
N VAL A 135 10.07 13.87 -10.96
CA VAL A 135 10.08 13.87 -12.42
C VAL A 135 8.92 14.70 -12.96
N ILE A 136 9.24 15.63 -13.86
CA ILE A 136 8.26 16.46 -14.57
C ILE A 136 7.71 15.66 -15.77
N ASN A 137 6.41 15.62 -15.91
CA ASN A 137 5.78 15.10 -17.10
C ASN A 137 6.01 16.05 -18.28
N ARG A 138 6.80 15.64 -19.24
CA ARG A 138 7.20 16.47 -20.39
C ARG A 138 6.06 16.87 -21.32
N GLN A 139 4.96 16.10 -21.33
CA GLN A 139 3.80 16.39 -22.17
C GLN A 139 2.92 17.48 -21.59
N THR A 140 2.82 17.54 -20.27
CA THR A 140 1.92 18.48 -19.57
C THR A 140 2.66 19.60 -18.83
N GLY A 141 3.98 19.51 -18.65
CA GLY A 141 4.76 20.44 -17.85
C GLY A 141 4.38 20.45 -16.36
N THR A 142 3.90 19.31 -15.86
CA THR A 142 3.40 19.20 -14.49
C THR A 142 4.14 18.14 -13.68
N VAL A 143 4.09 18.28 -12.37
CA VAL A 143 4.65 17.36 -11.39
C VAL A 143 3.52 16.71 -10.61
N GLY A 144 3.57 15.40 -10.48
CA GLY A 144 2.59 14.64 -9.69
C GLY A 144 2.82 14.82 -8.20
N VAL A 145 1.76 15.08 -7.47
CA VAL A 145 1.74 15.24 -6.01
C VAL A 145 0.76 14.25 -5.42
N ARG A 146 1.12 13.66 -4.27
CA ARG A 146 0.25 12.79 -3.51
C ARG A 146 -0.02 13.41 -2.15
N ALA A 147 -1.30 13.55 -1.82
CA ALA A 147 -1.75 13.93 -0.49
C ALA A 147 -2.56 12.79 0.14
N VAL A 148 -2.51 12.73 1.46
CA VAL A 148 -3.26 11.76 2.28
C VAL A 148 -4.37 12.50 3.01
N PHE A 149 -5.58 11.97 2.89
CA PHE A 149 -6.77 12.47 3.57
C PHE A 149 -7.33 11.38 4.47
N PRO A 150 -7.54 11.63 5.78
CA PRO A 150 -8.26 10.72 6.65
C PRO A 150 -9.69 10.52 6.15
N ASN A 151 -10.20 9.30 6.16
CA ASN A 151 -11.53 8.98 5.67
C ASN A 151 -12.36 8.20 6.69
N ALA A 152 -12.35 8.67 7.93
CA ALA A 152 -13.12 8.05 9.02
C ALA A 152 -14.63 7.97 8.74
N SER A 153 -15.15 8.93 7.96
CA SER A 153 -16.57 8.99 7.56
C SER A 153 -16.91 8.03 6.41
N GLY A 154 -15.92 7.46 5.71
CA GLY A 154 -16.13 6.58 4.56
C GLY A 154 -16.74 7.25 3.32
N ILE A 155 -16.78 8.58 3.27
CA ILE A 155 -17.37 9.34 2.15
C ILE A 155 -16.51 9.26 0.90
N LEU A 156 -15.20 9.25 1.07
CA LEU A 156 -14.27 9.16 -0.05
C LEU A 156 -14.16 7.72 -0.54
N HIS A 157 -14.26 7.56 -1.85
CA HIS A 157 -14.15 6.26 -2.51
C HIS A 157 -13.03 6.27 -3.53
N SER A 158 -12.35 5.14 -3.69
CA SER A 158 -11.32 4.97 -4.71
C SER A 158 -11.92 5.14 -6.11
N GLY A 159 -11.24 5.92 -6.95
CA GLY A 159 -11.71 6.26 -8.30
C GLY A 159 -12.59 7.51 -8.38
N ALA A 160 -12.92 8.14 -7.25
CA ALA A 160 -13.61 9.43 -7.25
C ALA A 160 -12.68 10.55 -7.75
N SER A 161 -13.28 11.62 -8.29
CA SER A 161 -12.60 12.81 -8.77
C SER A 161 -12.97 14.01 -7.92
N GLY A 162 -12.03 14.95 -7.78
CA GLY A 162 -12.24 16.20 -7.05
C GLY A 162 -11.16 17.21 -7.40
N SER A 163 -11.17 18.34 -6.71
CA SER A 163 -10.16 19.40 -6.84
C SER A 163 -9.46 19.62 -5.52
N VAL A 164 -8.15 19.66 -5.52
CA VAL A 164 -7.36 19.96 -4.33
C VAL A 164 -7.15 21.48 -4.26
N LEU A 165 -7.50 22.07 -3.11
CA LEU A 165 -7.26 23.48 -2.82
C LEU A 165 -5.99 23.58 -1.98
N VAL A 166 -4.96 24.17 -2.56
CA VAL A 166 -3.70 24.45 -1.87
C VAL A 166 -3.75 25.88 -1.35
N PRO A 167 -3.82 26.12 -0.03
CA PRO A 167 -3.87 27.46 0.51
C PRO A 167 -2.52 28.16 0.26
N ASN A 168 -2.57 29.34 -0.30
CA ASN A 168 -1.39 30.18 -0.52
C ASN A 168 -1.53 31.47 0.30
N SER A 169 -0.51 31.80 1.07
CA SER A 169 -0.52 32.99 1.94
C SER A 169 0.43 34.04 1.40
N TYR A 170 -0.14 35.16 0.98
CA TYR A 170 0.65 36.32 0.57
C TYR A 170 0.67 37.33 1.73
N LYS A 171 1.87 37.66 2.24
CA LYS A 171 2.03 38.66 3.27
C LYS A 171 2.29 40.04 2.62
N GLY A 172 1.59 41.06 3.13
CA GLY A 172 1.84 42.46 2.72
C GLY A 172 1.23 42.87 1.37
N VAL A 173 0.24 42.10 0.86
CA VAL A 173 -0.49 42.46 -0.37
C VAL A 173 -1.78 43.20 -0.05
N ILE A 174 -2.11 44.20 -0.88
CA ILE A 174 -3.40 44.87 -0.88
C ILE A 174 -4.32 44.13 -1.86
N VAL A 175 -5.40 43.58 -1.37
CA VAL A 175 -6.40 42.90 -2.21
C VAL A 175 -7.40 43.96 -2.70
N ILE A 176 -7.51 44.09 -4.01
CA ILE A 176 -8.48 44.99 -4.65
C ILE A 176 -9.49 44.09 -5.38
N PRO A 177 -10.81 44.26 -5.19
CA PRO A 177 -11.82 43.53 -5.96
C PRO A 177 -11.59 43.78 -7.47
N GLN A 178 -11.72 42.74 -8.27
CA GLN A 178 -11.52 42.83 -9.73
C GLN A 178 -12.47 43.84 -10.39
N GLU A 179 -13.66 44.01 -9.83
CA GLU A 179 -14.65 45.01 -10.28
C GLU A 179 -14.25 46.46 -10.03
N ALA A 180 -13.23 46.70 -9.18
CA ALA A 180 -12.70 48.05 -8.88
C ALA A 180 -11.54 48.45 -9.79
N THR A 181 -11.10 47.54 -10.69
CA THR A 181 -10.05 47.83 -11.68
C THR A 181 -10.68 47.87 -13.06
N VAL A 182 -11.13 49.06 -13.48
CA VAL A 182 -11.58 49.34 -14.86
C VAL A 182 -10.42 50.03 -15.59
#